data_9452f12bab8476bc6b91c99420406c13
#
_entry.id   9452f12bab8476bc6b91c99420406c13
#
_cell.length_a   1.000
_cell.length_b   1.000
_cell.length_c   1.000
_cell.angle_alpha   90.00
_cell.angle_beta   90.00
_cell.angle_gamma   90.00
#
_symmetry.space_group_name_H-M   'P 1'
#
loop_
_entity.id
_entity.type
_entity.pdbx_description
1 polymer ?
#
loop_
_entity_poly.entity_id
_entity_poly.type
_entity_poly.pdbx_seq_one_letter_code
_entity_poly.pdbx_strand_id
1 'polypeptide(L)'
;MMDNLLYVIPANSTKEEVLELVKAHDEIKFVSLVGIDMAGNDTDEKIPVRIFLKDIDDFYAGTAVQTDGSSVVLTGIATLNNAKVDMPVDPTVNWFVDYNMENYDAETDKPIGTLRIPSFLVHEGKRVDSRAVLADTLTYVKKGLLDLFKKNPKMSGLESVNGADVTDIQFTSATELEFWVKTPLEEAAIEEMSASQVMQEQYWERLHGAVRTAMETCLLEIEKYGLKVEMGHKEVGGLKAQINESGQMTHVCEQLEIDWRFADAVQAADNEIFVRTVVKEVFRAMGLEVSFKAKPMIGLAGNGEHTHIGMAAITKDGKLHNLFTADDQKKDFMSSVGYGAIMGMLKNYEAINPFVSATNDSLNRLKPGFEAPICVVTSFGTDPAQPSRNRTILAGLIRDLTNPYATRFELRACNPYTNTYLVLAAIYSACFDGIKAAVTHTTDELLNEISKDAGETGFYLEKERAYRSEDDVFEDYTDEERDRLFGAPPATVWENMQNFENYPEKKAVVTAGGALNDKIINAFRDGALLRWKTELISRIIPENRDIVRKAKEIKADFVTDQDSYNWNKINGIRTYLAKDSIDEKSLFTLLINALNEGDYATASGLQVEMYDKVEELKALYDSYSKNMI
;
A
#
# COMPACT_ATOMS: atom_id res chain seq x y z
N MET A 1 21.71 27.86 13.09
CA MET A 1 20.52 28.69 13.33
C MET A 1 19.19 27.95 13.02
N MET A 2 19.18 26.62 12.84
CA MET A 2 17.96 25.80 12.75
C MET A 2 17.52 25.20 14.09
N ASP A 3 18.11 25.63 15.20
CA ASP A 3 17.98 24.92 16.50
C ASP A 3 16.69 25.20 17.29
N ASN A 4 15.68 25.83 16.69
CA ASN A 4 14.46 26.17 17.44
C ASN A 4 13.17 26.14 16.57
N LEU A 5 13.07 25.22 15.62
CA LEU A 5 11.83 25.00 14.85
C LEU A 5 10.91 24.01 15.60
N LEU A 6 9.61 24.25 15.54
CA LEU A 6 8.61 23.30 16.04
C LEU A 6 8.27 22.29 14.96
N TYR A 7 8.58 21.02 15.16
CA TYR A 7 8.26 19.97 14.19
C TYR A 7 6.96 19.25 14.50
N VAL A 8 6.63 19.09 15.78
CA VAL A 8 5.49 18.25 16.22
C VAL A 8 4.71 18.96 17.33
N ILE A 9 3.39 19.00 17.19
CA ILE A 9 2.46 19.22 18.31
C ILE A 9 2.02 17.83 18.78
N PRO A 10 2.28 17.45 20.05
CA PRO A 10 1.98 16.11 20.55
C PRO A 10 0.49 15.80 20.57
N ALA A 11 0.15 14.52 20.32
CA ALA A 11 -1.19 14.01 20.51
C ALA A 11 -1.76 14.33 21.91
N ASN A 12 -3.06 14.60 21.96
CA ASN A 12 -3.80 14.97 23.18
C ASN A 12 -3.34 16.27 23.84
N SER A 13 -2.60 17.15 23.14
CA SER A 13 -2.35 18.51 23.60
C SER A 13 -3.68 19.27 23.77
N THR A 14 -3.79 20.02 24.87
CA THR A 14 -4.95 20.89 25.07
C THR A 14 -4.98 22.05 24.08
N LYS A 15 -6.13 22.68 23.89
CA LYS A 15 -6.24 23.86 23.01
C LYS A 15 -5.30 24.99 23.45
N GLU A 16 -5.16 25.18 24.76
CA GLU A 16 -4.29 26.17 25.36
C GLU A 16 -2.82 25.89 25.04
N GLU A 17 -2.36 24.64 25.19
CA GLU A 17 -1.00 24.22 24.84
C GLU A 17 -0.73 24.39 23.34
N VAL A 18 -1.68 24.01 22.48
CA VAL A 18 -1.57 24.22 21.03
C VAL A 18 -1.42 25.71 20.70
N LEU A 19 -2.26 26.57 21.31
CA LEU A 19 -2.18 28.02 21.10
C LEU A 19 -0.87 28.62 21.56
N GLU A 20 -0.33 28.17 22.72
CA GLU A 20 0.96 28.62 23.24
C GLU A 20 2.12 28.20 22.32
N LEU A 21 2.14 26.93 21.88
CA LEU A 21 3.16 26.42 20.97
C LEU A 21 3.16 27.19 19.63
N VAL A 22 2.00 27.32 19.00
CA VAL A 22 1.91 28.01 17.69
C VAL A 22 2.25 29.50 17.81
N LYS A 23 1.88 30.19 18.90
CA LYS A 23 2.25 31.60 19.12
C LYS A 23 3.75 31.80 19.39
N ALA A 24 4.42 30.81 19.98
CA ALA A 24 5.86 30.86 20.24
C ALA A 24 6.71 30.63 18.99
N HIS A 25 6.12 30.16 17.89
CA HIS A 25 6.78 29.76 16.66
C HIS A 25 6.27 30.59 15.47
N ASP A 26 6.88 31.77 15.29
CA ASP A 26 6.51 32.76 14.28
C ASP A 26 6.79 32.34 12.84
N GLU A 27 7.63 31.30 12.65
CA GLU A 27 7.87 30.64 11.37
C GLU A 27 6.62 29.90 10.84
N ILE A 28 5.67 29.50 11.70
CA ILE A 28 4.41 28.89 11.27
C ILE A 28 3.49 30.00 10.74
N LYS A 29 3.39 30.08 9.42
CA LYS A 29 2.57 31.12 8.75
C LYS A 29 1.18 30.61 8.37
N PHE A 30 1.04 29.29 8.19
CA PHE A 30 -0.19 28.67 7.71
C PHE A 30 -0.58 27.47 8.55
N VAL A 31 -1.86 27.12 8.50
CA VAL A 31 -2.39 25.81 8.89
C VAL A 31 -3.07 25.17 7.70
N SER A 32 -3.12 23.84 7.67
CA SER A 32 -3.82 23.04 6.67
C SER A 32 -4.58 21.92 7.37
N LEU A 33 -5.85 21.70 7.01
CA LEU A 33 -6.66 20.59 7.51
C LEU A 33 -6.48 19.39 6.58
N VAL A 34 -5.95 18.29 7.10
CA VAL A 34 -5.62 17.09 6.33
C VAL A 34 -6.75 16.07 6.46
N GLY A 35 -7.71 16.13 5.54
CA GLY A 35 -8.74 15.10 5.37
C GLY A 35 -8.29 14.09 4.31
N ILE A 36 -8.64 12.82 4.46
CA ILE A 36 -8.23 11.75 3.55
C ILE A 36 -9.46 11.20 2.82
N ASP A 37 -9.53 11.40 1.50
CA ASP A 37 -10.64 10.92 0.69
C ASP A 37 -10.65 9.39 0.52
N MET A 38 -11.61 8.82 -0.22
CA MET A 38 -11.71 7.37 -0.43
C MET A 38 -10.61 6.81 -1.33
N ALA A 39 -9.92 7.64 -2.12
CA ALA A 39 -8.76 7.22 -2.90
C ALA A 39 -7.44 7.31 -2.13
N GLY A 40 -7.45 7.78 -0.88
CA GLY A 40 -6.25 7.97 -0.06
C GLY A 40 -5.51 9.28 -0.35
N ASN A 41 -6.14 10.24 -1.05
CA ASN A 41 -5.54 11.56 -1.26
C ASN A 41 -5.80 12.44 -0.04
N ASP A 42 -4.78 13.19 0.37
CA ASP A 42 -4.89 14.20 1.40
C ASP A 42 -5.32 15.57 0.84
N THR A 43 -6.06 16.32 1.65
CA THR A 43 -6.35 17.74 1.35
C THR A 43 -5.19 18.61 1.83
N ASP A 44 -4.92 19.70 1.12
CA ASP A 44 -3.90 20.68 1.51
C ASP A 44 -4.31 22.09 1.04
N GLU A 45 -4.79 22.91 1.97
CA GLU A 45 -5.08 24.32 1.78
C GLU A 45 -4.18 25.17 2.69
N LYS A 46 -4.00 26.42 2.35
CA LYS A 46 -3.16 27.36 3.13
C LYS A 46 -4.01 28.39 3.84
N ILE A 47 -4.36 28.13 5.10
CA ILE A 47 -5.11 29.05 5.95
C ILE A 47 -4.11 29.89 6.76
N PRO A 48 -4.15 31.23 6.71
CA PRO A 48 -3.25 32.06 7.54
C PRO A 48 -3.38 31.72 9.02
N VAL A 49 -2.26 31.49 9.70
CA VAL A 49 -2.21 31.05 11.11
C VAL A 49 -2.99 31.97 12.05
N ARG A 50 -3.06 33.28 11.75
CA ARG A 50 -3.85 34.26 12.55
C ARG A 50 -5.34 33.91 12.64
N ILE A 51 -5.90 33.23 11.62
CA ILE A 51 -7.32 32.78 11.60
C ILE A 51 -7.45 31.61 12.58
N PHE A 52 -6.56 30.63 12.52
CA PHE A 52 -6.54 29.50 13.45
C PHE A 52 -6.40 29.95 14.90
N LEU A 53 -5.44 30.86 15.19
CA LEU A 53 -5.21 31.38 16.53
C LEU A 53 -6.40 32.15 17.10
N LYS A 54 -7.22 32.79 16.24
CA LYS A 54 -8.40 33.54 16.65
C LYS A 54 -9.61 32.62 16.87
N ASP A 55 -9.81 31.65 15.98
CA ASP A 55 -11.08 30.92 15.86
C ASP A 55 -10.86 29.39 16.13
N ILE A 56 -9.92 29.02 17.03
CA ILE A 56 -9.52 27.62 17.29
C ILE A 56 -10.72 26.71 17.63
N ASP A 57 -11.72 27.23 18.35
CA ASP A 57 -12.92 26.45 18.71
C ASP A 57 -13.71 26.00 17.48
N ASP A 58 -13.78 26.82 16.44
CA ASP A 58 -14.45 26.50 15.18
C ASP A 58 -13.66 25.43 14.40
N PHE A 59 -12.32 25.42 14.48
CA PHE A 59 -11.51 24.34 13.90
C PHE A 59 -11.77 23.00 14.59
N TYR A 60 -11.84 22.98 15.91
CA TYR A 60 -12.18 21.77 16.66
C TYR A 60 -13.61 21.30 16.41
N ALA A 61 -14.54 22.23 16.21
CA ALA A 61 -15.93 21.92 15.86
C ALA A 61 -16.13 21.51 14.38
N GLY A 62 -15.13 21.76 13.52
CA GLY A 62 -15.19 21.50 12.09
C GLY A 62 -15.95 22.56 11.28
N THR A 63 -16.26 23.71 11.90
CA THR A 63 -17.05 24.80 11.27
C THR A 63 -16.21 25.92 10.70
N ALA A 64 -14.91 25.96 11.02
CA ALA A 64 -13.98 27.00 10.55
C ALA A 64 -13.77 26.97 9.04
N VAL A 65 -13.64 25.80 8.46
CA VAL A 65 -13.40 25.56 7.03
C VAL A 65 -14.25 24.38 6.57
N GLN A 66 -14.71 24.47 5.34
CA GLN A 66 -15.49 23.43 4.70
C GLN A 66 -14.86 23.11 3.35
N THR A 67 -14.70 21.82 3.04
CA THR A 67 -14.30 21.42 1.70
C THR A 67 -15.53 21.12 0.83
N ASP A 68 -15.32 21.15 -0.48
CA ASP A 68 -16.30 20.72 -1.48
C ASP A 68 -16.19 19.21 -1.69
N GLY A 69 -17.09 18.47 -1.07
CA GLY A 69 -17.12 17.01 -1.17
C GLY A 69 -17.42 16.47 -2.58
N SER A 70 -17.85 17.33 -3.54
CA SER A 70 -17.98 16.93 -4.94
C SER A 70 -16.67 17.02 -5.72
N SER A 71 -15.66 17.67 -5.13
CA SER A 71 -14.32 17.88 -5.72
C SER A 71 -13.24 16.97 -5.13
N VAL A 72 -13.56 16.17 -4.12
CA VAL A 72 -12.73 15.09 -3.56
C VAL A 72 -13.37 13.73 -3.85
N VAL A 73 -12.63 12.63 -3.70
CA VAL A 73 -13.17 11.28 -4.02
C VAL A 73 -14.13 10.82 -2.91
N LEU A 74 -15.34 11.38 -2.92
CA LEU A 74 -16.49 11.01 -2.10
C LEU A 74 -17.69 10.65 -3.00
N THR A 75 -17.45 9.88 -4.06
CA THR A 75 -18.41 9.52 -5.10
C THR A 75 -19.68 8.90 -4.50
N GLY A 76 -20.85 9.46 -4.86
CA GLY A 76 -22.15 8.99 -4.31
C GLY A 76 -22.38 9.33 -2.83
N ILE A 77 -21.40 9.93 -2.14
CA ILE A 77 -21.52 10.45 -0.77
C ILE A 77 -21.88 11.93 -0.82
N ALA A 78 -21.05 12.75 -1.46
CA ALA A 78 -21.31 14.17 -1.70
C ALA A 78 -21.59 14.41 -3.20
N THR A 79 -22.39 15.43 -3.50
CA THR A 79 -22.83 15.78 -4.86
C THR A 79 -22.77 17.29 -5.06
N LEU A 80 -22.74 17.77 -6.31
CA LEU A 80 -22.70 19.20 -6.63
C LEU A 80 -23.78 20.05 -5.96
N ASN A 81 -24.95 19.49 -5.71
CA ASN A 81 -26.05 20.18 -5.03
C ASN A 81 -26.10 19.93 -3.51
N ASN A 82 -25.18 19.08 -2.99
CA ASN A 82 -25.00 18.80 -1.58
C ASN A 82 -23.51 18.52 -1.31
N ALA A 83 -22.69 19.54 -1.50
CA ALA A 83 -21.24 19.43 -1.54
C ALA A 83 -20.56 19.74 -0.19
N LYS A 84 -21.30 20.33 0.77
CA LYS A 84 -20.72 20.77 2.03
C LYS A 84 -20.15 19.61 2.86
N VAL A 85 -18.86 19.69 3.18
CA VAL A 85 -18.18 18.78 4.09
C VAL A 85 -17.46 19.58 5.17
N ASP A 86 -17.84 19.38 6.42
CA ASP A 86 -17.19 19.97 7.59
C ASP A 86 -15.89 19.20 7.93
N MET A 87 -14.88 19.89 8.49
CA MET A 87 -13.55 19.34 8.75
C MET A 87 -13.10 19.52 10.21
N PRO A 88 -13.67 18.76 11.18
CA PRO A 88 -13.20 18.79 12.56
C PRO A 88 -11.79 18.17 12.67
N VAL A 89 -10.92 18.82 13.43
CA VAL A 89 -9.56 18.35 13.69
C VAL A 89 -9.57 17.12 14.58
N ASP A 90 -8.52 16.28 14.46
CA ASP A 90 -8.27 15.17 15.37
C ASP A 90 -7.13 15.49 16.35
N PRO A 91 -7.42 15.76 17.61
CA PRO A 91 -6.40 16.02 18.63
C PRO A 91 -5.74 14.73 19.17
N THR A 92 -6.21 13.55 18.79
CA THR A 92 -5.73 12.28 19.36
C THR A 92 -4.44 11.76 18.73
N VAL A 93 -3.95 12.43 17.69
CA VAL A 93 -2.70 12.14 16.97
C VAL A 93 -1.76 13.33 16.97
N ASN A 94 -0.50 13.09 16.64
CA ASN A 94 0.48 14.16 16.44
C ASN A 94 0.13 15.00 15.21
N TRP A 95 0.34 16.32 15.31
CA TRP A 95 0.28 17.23 14.17
C TRP A 95 1.69 17.63 13.79
N PHE A 96 1.96 17.72 12.48
CA PHE A 96 3.29 18.03 11.98
C PHE A 96 3.35 19.42 11.34
N VAL A 97 4.48 20.11 11.52
CA VAL A 97 4.76 21.36 10.81
C VAL A 97 5.57 21.04 9.55
N ASP A 98 4.95 21.17 8.39
CA ASP A 98 5.57 21.00 7.09
C ASP A 98 6.33 22.29 6.69
N TYR A 99 7.65 22.22 6.58
CA TYR A 99 8.50 23.35 6.24
C TYR A 99 8.84 23.40 4.77
N ASN A 100 8.53 24.55 4.13
CA ASN A 100 9.02 24.82 2.77
C ASN A 100 10.46 25.33 2.82
N MET A 101 11.43 24.44 2.64
CA MET A 101 12.85 24.74 2.65
C MET A 101 13.35 25.58 1.45
N GLU A 102 12.46 25.93 0.50
CA GLU A 102 12.73 26.83 -0.60
C GLU A 102 12.15 28.25 -0.38
N ASN A 103 11.38 28.46 0.69
CA ASN A 103 10.72 29.71 1.00
C ASN A 103 11.00 30.15 2.44
N TYR A 104 11.83 31.18 2.59
CA TYR A 104 12.24 31.71 3.88
C TYR A 104 11.57 33.05 4.17
N ASP A 105 11.21 33.26 5.41
CA ASP A 105 10.75 34.57 5.90
C ASP A 105 11.93 35.55 5.94
N ALA A 106 11.80 36.69 5.24
CA ALA A 106 12.89 37.66 5.07
C ALA A 106 13.30 38.36 6.39
N GLU A 107 12.43 38.39 7.40
CA GLU A 107 12.69 39.05 8.68
C GLU A 107 13.38 38.12 9.67
N THR A 108 13.02 36.84 9.66
CA THR A 108 13.49 35.86 10.66
C THR A 108 14.55 34.89 10.13
N ASP A 109 14.74 34.82 8.81
CA ASP A 109 15.62 33.88 8.11
C ASP A 109 15.28 32.40 8.46
N LYS A 110 14.00 32.13 8.75
CA LYS A 110 13.47 30.78 9.01
C LYS A 110 12.63 30.31 7.82
N PRO A 111 12.58 28.99 7.54
CA PRO A 111 11.69 28.44 6.53
C PRO A 111 10.22 28.65 6.93
N ILE A 112 9.35 28.88 5.96
CA ILE A 112 7.93 29.05 6.21
C ILE A 112 7.30 27.69 6.50
N GLY A 113 6.67 27.57 7.68
CA GLY A 113 5.96 26.37 8.13
C GLY A 113 4.46 26.43 7.88
N THR A 114 3.91 25.28 7.53
CA THR A 114 2.46 24.99 7.52
C THR A 114 2.18 23.92 8.56
N LEU A 115 1.39 24.24 9.58
CA LEU A 115 0.91 23.22 10.53
C LEU A 115 -0.15 22.36 9.83
N ARG A 116 0.19 21.11 9.53
CA ARG A 116 -0.71 20.11 8.97
C ARG A 116 -1.47 19.42 10.10
N ILE A 117 -2.78 19.57 10.09
CA ILE A 117 -3.68 19.12 11.16
C ILE A 117 -4.55 17.97 10.64
N PRO A 118 -4.30 16.71 11.04
CA PRO A 118 -5.17 15.61 10.71
C PRO A 118 -6.62 15.89 11.09
N SER A 119 -7.53 15.71 10.13
CA SER A 119 -8.93 16.08 10.25
C SER A 119 -9.84 15.00 9.69
N PHE A 120 -11.09 14.97 10.15
CA PHE A 120 -12.12 14.10 9.60
C PHE A 120 -12.93 14.87 8.55
N LEU A 121 -13.48 14.17 7.55
CA LEU A 121 -14.46 14.71 6.63
C LEU A 121 -15.88 14.32 7.11
N VAL A 122 -16.70 15.31 7.41
CA VAL A 122 -18.05 15.11 7.94
C VAL A 122 -19.08 15.64 6.98
N HIS A 123 -19.89 14.74 6.40
CA HIS A 123 -20.99 15.08 5.50
C HIS A 123 -22.32 14.67 6.15
N GLU A 124 -23.26 15.63 6.24
CA GLU A 124 -24.57 15.42 6.91
C GLU A 124 -24.46 14.84 8.33
N GLY A 125 -23.45 15.30 9.08
CA GLY A 125 -23.20 14.87 10.46
C GLY A 125 -22.60 13.47 10.60
N LYS A 126 -22.16 12.84 9.50
CA LYS A 126 -21.48 11.53 9.50
C LYS A 126 -20.06 11.67 9.00
N ARG A 127 -19.12 11.02 9.67
CA ARG A 127 -17.75 10.89 9.18
C ARG A 127 -17.72 9.99 7.94
N VAL A 128 -17.08 10.44 6.86
CA VAL A 128 -17.14 9.78 5.55
C VAL A 128 -15.77 9.65 4.87
N ASP A 129 -14.71 9.87 5.59
CA ASP A 129 -13.33 9.79 5.10
C ASP A 129 -12.65 8.47 5.48
N SER A 130 -11.55 8.14 4.78
CA SER A 130 -10.79 6.90 5.02
C SER A 130 -10.23 6.83 6.43
N ARG A 131 -9.78 7.96 6.98
CA ARG A 131 -9.22 8.07 8.32
C ARG A 131 -10.26 7.78 9.40
N ALA A 132 -11.47 8.31 9.23
CA ALA A 132 -12.62 8.04 10.11
C ALA A 132 -13.03 6.57 10.06
N VAL A 133 -13.02 5.95 8.87
CA VAL A 133 -13.31 4.53 8.71
C VAL A 133 -12.36 3.68 9.57
N LEU A 134 -11.05 3.97 9.54
CA LEU A 134 -10.10 3.26 10.40
C LEU A 134 -10.39 3.49 11.88
N ALA A 135 -10.50 4.74 12.33
CA ALA A 135 -10.70 5.07 13.74
C ALA A 135 -11.99 4.42 14.32
N ASP A 136 -13.09 4.44 13.55
CA ASP A 136 -14.36 3.82 13.96
C ASP A 136 -14.28 2.30 13.95
N THR A 137 -13.60 1.70 12.98
CA THR A 137 -13.35 0.25 12.94
C THR A 137 -12.54 -0.21 14.14
N LEU A 138 -11.45 0.48 14.48
CA LEU A 138 -10.63 0.15 15.65
C LEU A 138 -11.42 0.25 16.96
N THR A 139 -12.30 1.23 17.07
CA THR A 139 -13.21 1.38 18.21
C THR A 139 -14.16 0.18 18.32
N TYR A 140 -14.74 -0.26 17.21
CA TYR A 140 -15.60 -1.45 17.16
C TYR A 140 -14.85 -2.73 17.54
N VAL A 141 -13.67 -2.96 16.93
CA VAL A 141 -12.83 -4.14 17.18
C VAL A 141 -12.36 -4.17 18.64
N LYS A 142 -11.88 -3.04 19.17
CA LYS A 142 -11.46 -2.90 20.58
C LYS A 142 -12.57 -3.34 21.53
N LYS A 143 -13.77 -2.79 21.38
CA LYS A 143 -14.93 -3.16 22.19
C LYS A 143 -15.23 -4.65 22.09
N GLY A 144 -15.23 -5.19 20.86
CA GLY A 144 -15.50 -6.61 20.61
C GLY A 144 -14.47 -7.54 21.25
N LEU A 145 -13.18 -7.20 21.17
CA LEU A 145 -12.11 -7.97 21.81
C LEU A 145 -12.19 -7.92 23.35
N LEU A 146 -12.43 -6.76 23.93
CA LEU A 146 -12.61 -6.63 25.38
C LEU A 146 -13.77 -7.48 25.90
N ASP A 147 -14.90 -7.49 25.18
CA ASP A 147 -16.05 -8.33 25.52
C ASP A 147 -15.77 -9.83 25.32
N LEU A 148 -15.02 -10.18 24.28
CA LEU A 148 -14.60 -11.55 23.97
C LEU A 148 -13.67 -12.10 25.04
N PHE A 149 -12.65 -11.34 25.44
CA PHE A 149 -11.66 -11.76 26.44
C PHE A 149 -12.26 -11.89 27.85
N LYS A 150 -13.21 -11.02 28.22
CA LYS A 150 -13.96 -11.18 29.46
C LYS A 150 -14.72 -12.50 29.53
N LYS A 151 -15.27 -12.97 28.40
CA LYS A 151 -16.00 -14.24 28.31
C LYS A 151 -15.04 -15.45 28.25
N ASN A 152 -13.84 -15.25 27.73
CA ASN A 152 -12.82 -16.28 27.55
C ASN A 152 -11.52 -15.84 28.27
N PRO A 153 -11.50 -15.87 29.61
CA PRO A 153 -10.38 -15.33 30.38
C PRO A 153 -9.06 -16.12 30.24
N LYS A 154 -9.15 -17.36 29.75
CA LYS A 154 -7.99 -18.22 29.45
C LYS A 154 -7.84 -18.35 27.95
N MET A 155 -6.68 -17.96 27.45
CA MET A 155 -6.33 -18.01 26.03
C MET A 155 -5.11 -18.91 25.87
N SER A 156 -5.22 -19.92 25.02
CA SER A 156 -4.13 -20.88 24.80
C SER A 156 -2.89 -20.19 24.21
N GLY A 157 -1.71 -20.55 24.70
CA GLY A 157 -0.44 -19.92 24.35
C GLY A 157 -0.25 -18.50 24.92
N LEU A 158 -1.19 -18.01 25.75
CA LEU A 158 -1.14 -16.71 26.40
C LEU A 158 -1.69 -16.82 27.85
N GLU A 159 -1.29 -17.87 28.55
CA GLU A 159 -1.75 -18.19 29.91
C GLU A 159 -1.28 -17.18 30.95
N SER A 160 -0.24 -16.41 30.67
CA SER A 160 0.24 -15.31 31.51
C SER A 160 -0.73 -14.13 31.55
N VAL A 161 -1.67 -14.04 30.61
CA VAL A 161 -2.66 -12.96 30.52
C VAL A 161 -4.06 -13.49 30.86
N ASN A 162 -4.64 -12.99 31.94
CA ASN A 162 -6.05 -13.23 32.22
C ASN A 162 -6.91 -12.24 31.41
N GLY A 163 -7.67 -12.75 30.43
CA GLY A 163 -8.51 -11.91 29.57
C GLY A 163 -9.52 -11.03 30.33
N ALA A 164 -9.97 -11.44 31.54
CA ALA A 164 -10.85 -10.63 32.39
C ALA A 164 -10.12 -9.40 33.03
N ASP A 165 -8.81 -9.37 32.98
CA ASP A 165 -8.00 -8.26 33.50
C ASP A 165 -7.54 -7.28 32.41
N VAL A 166 -7.84 -7.56 31.15
CA VAL A 166 -7.59 -6.65 30.02
C VAL A 166 -8.53 -5.45 30.10
N THR A 167 -7.95 -4.27 30.14
CA THR A 167 -8.67 -2.98 30.26
C THR A 167 -8.65 -2.17 28.97
N ASP A 168 -7.63 -2.36 28.13
CA ASP A 168 -7.51 -1.68 26.83
C ASP A 168 -6.76 -2.55 25.82
N ILE A 169 -6.96 -2.24 24.52
CA ILE A 169 -6.27 -2.86 23.38
C ILE A 169 -5.63 -1.76 22.54
N GLN A 170 -4.35 -1.92 22.24
CA GLN A 170 -3.62 -1.09 21.30
C GLN A 170 -3.50 -1.83 19.96
N PHE A 171 -3.73 -1.11 18.87
CA PHE A 171 -3.52 -1.57 17.51
C PHE A 171 -2.33 -0.80 16.94
N THR A 172 -1.31 -1.49 16.47
CA THR A 172 -0.09 -0.87 15.98
C THR A 172 0.18 -1.25 14.54
N SER A 173 0.71 -0.31 13.77
CA SER A 173 1.16 -0.55 12.40
C SER A 173 2.48 0.14 12.13
N ALA A 174 3.22 -0.40 11.17
CA ALA A 174 4.37 0.22 10.51
C ALA A 174 4.31 -0.11 9.02
N THR A 175 4.91 0.74 8.20
CA THR A 175 5.06 0.52 6.77
C THR A 175 6.54 0.62 6.40
N GLU A 176 6.98 -0.21 5.46
CA GLU A 176 8.27 -0.14 4.78
C GLU A 176 8.01 0.51 3.42
N LEU A 177 8.64 1.63 3.13
CA LEU A 177 8.31 2.45 1.97
C LEU A 177 9.36 2.34 0.88
N GLU A 178 9.06 1.58 -0.18
CA GLU A 178 9.88 1.48 -1.36
C GLU A 178 9.52 2.55 -2.40
N PHE A 179 10.54 3.06 -3.12
CA PHE A 179 10.35 4.00 -4.21
C PHE A 179 11.49 3.97 -5.21
N TRP A 180 11.17 4.28 -6.48
CA TRP A 180 12.17 4.47 -7.51
C TRP A 180 12.61 5.93 -7.61
N VAL A 181 13.91 6.13 -7.74
CA VAL A 181 14.54 7.43 -7.96
C VAL A 181 15.11 7.48 -9.36
N LYS A 182 14.82 8.57 -10.08
CA LYS A 182 15.35 8.87 -11.39
C LYS A 182 16.34 10.02 -11.27
N THR A 183 17.60 9.72 -11.57
CA THR A 183 18.73 10.65 -11.45
C THR A 183 19.15 11.09 -12.84
N PRO A 184 19.22 12.42 -13.13
CA PRO A 184 19.81 12.93 -14.36
C PRO A 184 21.25 12.45 -14.54
N LEU A 185 21.69 12.24 -15.78
CA LEU A 185 22.99 11.64 -16.07
C LEU A 185 24.17 12.44 -15.49
N GLU A 186 24.08 13.77 -15.54
CA GLU A 186 25.09 14.68 -15.01
C GLU A 186 25.24 14.62 -13.48
N GLU A 187 24.21 14.14 -12.77
CA GLU A 187 24.20 13.98 -11.32
C GLU A 187 24.44 12.53 -10.88
N ALA A 188 24.48 11.59 -11.84
CA ALA A 188 24.63 10.18 -11.57
C ALA A 188 26.11 9.79 -11.44
N ALA A 189 26.47 9.05 -10.40
CA ALA A 189 27.82 8.53 -10.17
C ALA A 189 28.08 7.26 -11.01
N ILE A 190 28.05 7.38 -12.35
CA ILE A 190 28.02 6.26 -13.30
C ILE A 190 29.22 5.32 -13.14
N GLU A 191 30.41 5.86 -12.84
CA GLU A 191 31.63 5.04 -12.69
C GLU A 191 31.59 4.13 -11.46
N GLU A 192 30.72 4.46 -10.49
CA GLU A 192 30.58 3.71 -9.23
C GLU A 192 29.36 2.77 -9.28
N MET A 193 28.58 2.77 -10.37
CA MET A 193 27.46 1.88 -10.53
C MET A 193 27.90 0.54 -11.06
N SER A 194 27.41 -0.53 -10.42
CA SER A 194 27.65 -1.89 -10.89
C SER A 194 27.16 -2.07 -12.32
N ALA A 195 27.99 -2.63 -13.19
CA ALA A 195 27.61 -3.01 -14.55
C ALA A 195 26.65 -4.21 -14.58
N SER A 196 26.47 -4.90 -13.49
CA SER A 196 25.64 -6.09 -13.35
C SER A 196 24.22 -5.73 -12.98
N GLN A 197 23.35 -5.62 -14.00
CA GLN A 197 21.90 -5.49 -13.79
C GLN A 197 21.19 -6.85 -13.63
N VAL A 198 21.93 -7.95 -13.74
CA VAL A 198 21.38 -9.32 -13.79
C VAL A 198 21.48 -10.01 -12.42
N MET A 199 22.33 -9.50 -11.52
CA MET A 199 22.55 -10.08 -10.21
C MET A 199 21.97 -9.19 -9.12
N GLN A 200 21.47 -9.78 -8.06
CA GLN A 200 20.95 -9.08 -6.88
C GLN A 200 22.04 -8.41 -6.04
N GLU A 201 23.14 -8.01 -6.68
CA GLU A 201 24.30 -7.38 -6.06
C GLU A 201 24.00 -5.97 -5.53
N GLN A 202 22.84 -5.41 -5.89
CA GLN A 202 22.50 -4.02 -5.58
C GLN A 202 21.86 -3.84 -4.21
N TYR A 203 21.34 -4.91 -3.61
CA TYR A 203 20.73 -4.84 -2.29
C TYR A 203 21.77 -4.40 -1.25
N TRP A 204 21.49 -3.28 -0.57
CA TRP A 204 22.38 -2.62 0.36
C TRP A 204 23.72 -2.14 -0.23
N GLU A 205 23.82 -2.04 -1.54
CA GLU A 205 24.97 -1.37 -2.17
C GLU A 205 25.05 0.09 -1.72
N ARG A 206 26.27 0.61 -1.66
CA ARG A 206 26.51 1.99 -1.23
C ARG A 206 25.82 2.99 -2.15
N LEU A 207 25.08 3.92 -1.57
CA LEU A 207 24.51 5.06 -2.27
C LEU A 207 25.58 6.10 -2.59
N HIS A 208 25.44 6.79 -3.72
CA HIS A 208 26.41 7.76 -4.22
C HIS A 208 25.76 9.10 -4.60
N GLY A 209 26.56 10.15 -4.71
CA GLY A 209 26.17 11.45 -5.24
C GLY A 209 24.94 12.08 -4.57
N ALA A 210 24.09 12.66 -5.40
CA ALA A 210 22.86 13.34 -4.96
C ALA A 210 21.87 12.38 -4.29
N VAL A 211 21.78 11.12 -4.74
CA VAL A 211 20.89 10.10 -4.15
C VAL A 211 21.28 9.81 -2.70
N ARG A 212 22.58 9.67 -2.41
CA ARG A 212 23.07 9.49 -1.04
C ARG A 212 22.72 10.68 -0.17
N THR A 213 22.97 11.90 -0.66
CA THR A 213 22.67 13.11 0.11
C THR A 213 21.19 13.27 0.37
N ALA A 214 20.33 12.97 -0.61
CA ALA A 214 18.89 13.00 -0.46
C ALA A 214 18.39 11.97 0.58
N MET A 215 18.90 10.73 0.52
CA MET A 215 18.56 9.70 1.50
C MET A 215 18.95 10.13 2.92
N GLU A 216 20.21 10.51 3.14
CA GLU A 216 20.71 10.94 4.45
C GLU A 216 19.90 12.14 4.98
N THR A 217 19.54 13.10 4.11
CA THR A 217 18.70 14.25 4.47
C THR A 217 17.28 13.81 4.84
N CYS A 218 16.65 12.92 4.07
CA CYS A 218 15.32 12.38 4.41
C CYS A 218 15.30 11.73 5.79
N LEU A 219 16.26 10.85 6.09
CA LEU A 219 16.33 10.16 7.38
C LEU A 219 16.45 11.16 8.54
N LEU A 220 17.30 12.19 8.40
CA LEU A 220 17.47 13.23 9.41
C LEU A 220 16.23 14.12 9.55
N GLU A 221 15.53 14.44 8.44
CA GLU A 221 14.30 15.22 8.52
C GLU A 221 13.19 14.42 9.20
N ILE A 222 12.95 13.16 8.79
CA ILE A 222 11.93 12.30 9.40
C ILE A 222 12.16 12.10 10.90
N GLU A 223 13.43 11.98 11.34
CA GLU A 223 13.79 11.85 12.76
C GLU A 223 13.38 13.07 13.58
N LYS A 224 13.43 14.30 13.02
CA LYS A 224 12.99 15.52 13.71
C LYS A 224 11.49 15.50 14.07
N TYR A 225 10.69 14.76 13.31
CA TYR A 225 9.27 14.55 13.58
C TYR A 225 8.99 13.43 14.58
N GLY A 226 10.05 12.81 15.13
CA GLY A 226 9.93 11.78 16.16
C GLY A 226 9.47 10.41 15.64
N LEU A 227 9.57 10.16 14.31
CA LEU A 227 9.14 8.92 13.70
C LEU A 227 10.09 7.74 14.00
N LYS A 228 11.29 8.03 14.53
CA LYS A 228 12.32 7.04 14.91
C LYS A 228 12.67 6.15 13.73
N VAL A 229 13.36 6.72 12.78
CA VAL A 229 13.86 6.04 11.58
C VAL A 229 14.68 4.81 11.98
N GLU A 230 14.44 3.68 11.34
CA GLU A 230 15.18 2.44 11.57
C GLU A 230 16.26 2.25 10.50
N MET A 231 15.94 2.50 9.22
CA MET A 231 16.86 2.27 8.12
C MET A 231 16.46 3.04 6.86
N GLY A 232 17.45 3.27 5.99
CA GLY A 232 17.25 3.68 4.60
C GLY A 232 18.36 3.06 3.75
N HIS A 233 17.99 2.38 2.67
CA HIS A 233 18.94 1.61 1.85
C HIS A 233 18.51 1.48 0.39
N LYS A 234 19.41 0.93 -0.42
CA LYS A 234 19.16 0.52 -1.79
C LYS A 234 18.48 -0.84 -1.81
N GLU A 235 17.41 -0.95 -2.59
CA GLU A 235 16.60 -2.15 -2.73
C GLU A 235 17.04 -3.04 -3.91
N VAL A 236 16.47 -4.27 -4.02
CA VAL A 236 16.80 -5.28 -5.06
C VAL A 236 16.37 -4.89 -6.47
N GLY A 237 15.62 -3.81 -6.65
CA GLY A 237 15.00 -3.44 -7.93
C GLY A 237 15.93 -3.27 -9.12
N GLY A 238 17.23 -3.23 -8.86
CA GLY A 238 18.25 -3.09 -9.87
C GLY A 238 18.45 -1.64 -10.34
N LEU A 239 19.33 -1.49 -11.33
CA LEU A 239 19.64 -0.23 -11.97
C LEU A 239 19.09 -0.24 -13.39
N LYS A 240 18.43 0.84 -13.83
CA LYS A 240 17.99 0.98 -15.22
C LYS A 240 18.40 2.31 -15.81
N ALA A 241 19.14 2.25 -16.93
CA ALA A 241 19.41 3.43 -17.74
C ALA A 241 18.19 3.78 -18.62
N GLN A 242 17.81 5.05 -18.66
CA GLN A 242 16.90 5.58 -19.67
C GLN A 242 17.68 6.14 -20.85
N ILE A 243 17.30 5.74 -22.05
CA ILE A 243 17.95 6.11 -23.30
C ILE A 243 16.97 6.91 -24.15
N ASN A 244 17.42 8.04 -24.73
CA ASN A 244 16.62 8.84 -25.64
C ASN A 244 16.53 8.21 -27.04
N GLU A 245 15.77 8.84 -27.95
CA GLU A 245 15.59 8.36 -29.33
C GLU A 245 16.88 8.30 -30.14
N SER A 246 17.92 9.05 -29.76
CA SER A 246 19.25 9.03 -30.38
C SER A 246 20.19 7.97 -29.79
N GLY A 247 19.71 7.15 -28.85
CA GLY A 247 20.51 6.10 -28.20
C GLY A 247 21.43 6.60 -27.07
N GLN A 248 21.26 7.85 -26.63
CA GLN A 248 22.04 8.40 -25.52
C GLN A 248 21.32 8.14 -24.18
N MET A 249 22.09 7.74 -23.17
CA MET A 249 21.62 7.66 -21.80
C MET A 249 21.24 9.05 -21.29
N THR A 250 20.08 9.18 -20.65
CA THR A 250 19.59 10.46 -20.11
C THR A 250 19.45 10.44 -18.60
N HIS A 251 19.12 9.29 -18.03
CA HIS A 251 18.88 9.11 -16.60
C HIS A 251 19.28 7.72 -16.17
N VAL A 252 19.55 7.61 -14.88
CA VAL A 252 19.69 6.34 -14.17
C VAL A 252 18.56 6.22 -13.16
N CYS A 253 17.99 5.02 -13.00
CA CYS A 253 16.92 4.76 -12.07
C CYS A 253 17.36 3.70 -11.05
N GLU A 254 17.16 3.99 -9.77
CA GLU A 254 17.53 3.12 -8.65
C GLU A 254 16.31 2.95 -7.73
N GLN A 255 16.15 1.78 -7.09
CA GLN A 255 15.11 1.55 -6.09
C GLN A 255 15.67 1.69 -4.69
N LEU A 256 14.96 2.40 -3.84
CA LEU A 256 15.30 2.69 -2.46
C LEU A 256 14.16 2.32 -1.53
N GLU A 257 14.49 2.12 -0.25
CA GLU A 257 13.55 1.86 0.83
C GLU A 257 13.90 2.69 2.07
N ILE A 258 12.86 3.13 2.78
CA ILE A 258 12.98 3.82 4.08
C ILE A 258 12.02 3.17 5.07
N ASP A 259 12.53 2.82 6.26
CA ASP A 259 11.79 2.21 7.34
C ASP A 259 11.81 3.08 8.60
N TRP A 260 10.71 3.07 9.34
CA TRP A 260 10.57 3.75 10.63
C TRP A 260 9.71 2.93 11.59
N ARG A 261 9.83 3.24 12.89
CA ARG A 261 9.13 2.49 13.93
C ARG A 261 7.63 2.61 13.83
N PHE A 262 6.96 1.54 14.31
CA PHE A 262 5.52 1.48 14.44
C PHE A 262 4.93 2.62 15.30
N ALA A 263 3.68 2.95 15.04
CA ALA A 263 2.84 3.82 15.84
C ALA A 263 1.46 3.17 16.05
N ASP A 264 0.58 3.82 16.82
CA ASP A 264 -0.84 3.49 16.81
C ASP A 264 -1.37 3.55 15.37
N ALA A 265 -2.25 2.63 14.99
CA ALA A 265 -2.58 2.37 13.59
C ALA A 265 -3.06 3.61 12.80
N VAL A 266 -3.82 4.54 13.45
CA VAL A 266 -4.25 5.78 12.80
C VAL A 266 -3.05 6.70 12.59
N GLN A 267 -2.21 6.89 13.61
CA GLN A 267 -0.99 7.68 13.51
C GLN A 267 0.00 7.09 12.50
N ALA A 268 0.09 5.75 12.40
CA ALA A 268 0.97 5.09 11.44
C ALA A 268 0.57 5.40 9.99
N ALA A 269 -0.73 5.42 9.69
CA ALA A 269 -1.23 5.81 8.38
C ALA A 269 -1.02 7.32 8.10
N ASP A 270 -1.17 8.19 9.11
CA ASP A 270 -0.84 9.62 9.01
C ASP A 270 0.67 9.81 8.74
N ASN A 271 1.53 9.05 9.43
CA ASN A 271 2.99 9.10 9.26
C ASN A 271 3.42 8.71 7.84
N GLU A 272 2.81 7.66 7.29
CA GLU A 272 3.13 7.16 5.95
C GLU A 272 2.89 8.24 4.88
N ILE A 273 1.72 8.90 4.88
CA ILE A 273 1.43 10.01 3.96
C ILE A 273 2.43 11.16 4.12
N PHE A 274 2.77 11.47 5.38
CA PHE A 274 3.71 12.55 5.66
C PHE A 274 5.13 12.20 5.17
N VAL A 275 5.62 10.97 5.41
CA VAL A 275 6.93 10.52 4.94
C VAL A 275 7.02 10.57 3.40
N ARG A 276 5.97 10.14 2.68
CA ARG A 276 5.95 10.29 1.21
C ARG A 276 6.10 11.74 0.76
N THR A 277 5.51 12.67 1.49
CA THR A 277 5.66 14.11 1.20
C THR A 277 7.10 14.57 1.44
N VAL A 278 7.70 14.22 2.58
CA VAL A 278 9.09 14.57 2.91
C VAL A 278 10.04 14.00 1.85
N VAL A 279 9.91 12.72 1.48
CA VAL A 279 10.74 12.07 0.46
C VAL A 279 10.65 12.82 -0.86
N LYS A 280 9.43 13.14 -1.35
CA LYS A 280 9.26 13.88 -2.61
C LYS A 280 9.94 15.25 -2.57
N GLU A 281 9.75 15.99 -1.50
CA GLU A 281 10.28 17.36 -1.39
C GLU A 281 11.81 17.36 -1.28
N VAL A 282 12.40 16.50 -0.46
CA VAL A 282 13.85 16.41 -0.28
C VAL A 282 14.55 15.97 -1.57
N PHE A 283 14.05 14.91 -2.23
CA PHE A 283 14.65 14.43 -3.47
C PHE A 283 14.48 15.46 -4.60
N ARG A 284 13.30 16.09 -4.73
CA ARG A 284 13.05 17.16 -5.69
C ARG A 284 14.01 18.34 -5.51
N ALA A 285 14.25 18.77 -4.28
CA ALA A 285 15.18 19.87 -3.98
C ALA A 285 16.62 19.57 -4.42
N MET A 286 16.97 18.30 -4.60
CA MET A 286 18.27 17.84 -5.09
C MET A 286 18.25 17.47 -6.60
N GLY A 287 17.22 17.87 -7.34
CA GLY A 287 17.10 17.62 -8.78
C GLY A 287 16.74 16.17 -9.14
N LEU A 288 16.26 15.38 -8.17
CA LEU A 288 15.89 13.98 -8.34
C LEU A 288 14.35 13.83 -8.48
N GLU A 289 13.92 12.87 -9.28
CA GLU A 289 12.50 12.55 -9.47
C GLU A 289 12.17 11.22 -8.79
N VAL A 290 11.20 11.23 -7.87
CA VAL A 290 10.74 10.05 -7.12
C VAL A 290 9.44 9.50 -7.73
N SER A 291 9.35 8.18 -7.82
CA SER A 291 8.12 7.47 -8.21
C SER A 291 7.69 6.45 -7.17
N PHE A 292 6.51 6.67 -6.62
CA PHE A 292 5.81 5.74 -5.72
C PHE A 292 4.83 4.80 -6.44
N LYS A 293 4.81 4.78 -7.78
CA LYS A 293 3.96 3.84 -8.52
C LYS A 293 4.31 2.41 -8.16
N ALA A 294 3.31 1.57 -7.97
CA ALA A 294 3.53 0.16 -7.60
C ALA A 294 4.36 -0.61 -8.64
N LYS A 295 4.27 -0.24 -9.93
CA LYS A 295 5.07 -0.82 -11.02
C LYS A 295 5.50 0.27 -12.01
N PRO A 296 6.46 1.13 -11.65
CA PRO A 296 6.86 2.25 -12.51
C PRO A 296 7.54 1.81 -13.81
N MET A 297 8.16 0.62 -13.81
CA MET A 297 8.88 0.07 -14.97
C MET A 297 8.54 -1.41 -15.18
N ILE A 298 8.16 -1.76 -16.41
CA ILE A 298 7.90 -3.15 -16.79
C ILE A 298 9.23 -3.91 -16.86
N GLY A 299 9.24 -5.14 -16.33
CA GLY A 299 10.41 -6.01 -16.33
C GLY A 299 11.40 -5.77 -15.19
N LEU A 300 11.11 -4.86 -14.26
CA LEU A 300 11.86 -4.65 -13.02
C LEU A 300 10.94 -4.82 -11.80
N ALA A 301 11.52 -4.88 -10.59
CA ALA A 301 10.76 -4.91 -9.36
C ALA A 301 9.83 -3.70 -9.23
N GLY A 302 8.66 -3.90 -8.64
CA GLY A 302 7.74 -2.83 -8.27
C GLY A 302 8.03 -2.34 -6.85
N ASN A 303 7.38 -1.23 -6.46
CA ASN A 303 7.48 -0.71 -5.10
C ASN A 303 6.49 -1.42 -4.17
N GLY A 304 6.99 -1.96 -3.07
CA GLY A 304 6.22 -2.42 -1.93
C GLY A 304 5.97 -1.31 -0.90
N GLU A 305 4.99 -1.57 -0.08
CA GLU A 305 4.73 -0.89 1.18
C GLU A 305 4.31 -1.98 2.16
N HIS A 306 5.28 -2.85 2.54
CA HIS A 306 4.97 -3.95 3.43
C HIS A 306 4.36 -3.41 4.72
N THR A 307 3.16 -3.86 5.04
CA THR A 307 2.39 -3.32 6.14
C THR A 307 2.42 -4.27 7.31
N HIS A 308 3.09 -3.87 8.38
CA HIS A 308 3.16 -4.61 9.63
C HIS A 308 1.97 -4.26 10.52
N ILE A 309 1.39 -5.28 11.16
CA ILE A 309 0.28 -5.13 12.10
C ILE A 309 0.58 -5.84 13.41
N GLY A 310 0.20 -5.21 14.52
CA GLY A 310 0.32 -5.76 15.86
C GLY A 310 -0.91 -5.44 16.72
N MET A 311 -1.12 -6.24 17.75
CA MET A 311 -2.12 -5.99 18.78
C MET A 311 -1.50 -6.22 20.16
N ALA A 312 -1.75 -5.32 21.10
CA ALA A 312 -1.31 -5.47 22.47
C ALA A 312 -2.46 -5.18 23.45
N ALA A 313 -2.51 -5.95 24.52
CA ALA A 313 -3.45 -5.73 25.63
C ALA A 313 -2.77 -4.95 26.75
N ILE A 314 -3.52 -4.03 27.37
CA ILE A 314 -3.15 -3.39 28.63
C ILE A 314 -4.00 -4.02 29.73
N THR A 315 -3.34 -4.55 30.76
CA THR A 315 -4.00 -5.17 31.91
C THR A 315 -4.19 -4.16 33.04
N LYS A 316 -5.03 -4.52 34.04
CA LYS A 316 -5.36 -3.66 35.20
C LYS A 316 -4.14 -3.18 36.00
N ASP A 317 -3.03 -3.91 35.97
CA ASP A 317 -1.77 -3.53 36.60
C ASP A 317 -0.90 -2.59 35.72
N GLY A 318 -1.44 -2.16 34.58
CA GLY A 318 -0.79 -1.26 33.61
C GLY A 318 0.25 -1.91 32.72
N LYS A 319 0.39 -3.23 32.74
CA LYS A 319 1.34 -3.94 31.86
C LYS A 319 0.79 -4.08 30.44
N LEU A 320 1.72 -3.98 29.50
CA LEU A 320 1.49 -4.23 28.08
C LEU A 320 1.87 -5.67 27.73
N HIS A 321 0.99 -6.36 27.01
CA HIS A 321 1.21 -7.73 26.54
C HIS A 321 0.93 -7.81 25.03
N ASN A 322 1.92 -8.27 24.26
CA ASN A 322 1.70 -8.55 22.85
C ASN A 322 0.73 -9.74 22.73
N LEU A 323 -0.39 -9.55 22.05
CA LEU A 323 -1.45 -10.57 21.93
C LEU A 323 -1.12 -11.69 20.94
N PHE A 324 -0.16 -11.47 20.04
CA PHE A 324 0.23 -12.49 19.04
C PHE A 324 1.31 -13.43 19.57
N THR A 325 2.14 -12.96 20.49
CA THR A 325 3.25 -13.74 21.06
C THR A 325 2.73 -14.87 21.94
N ALA A 326 3.27 -16.08 21.77
CA ALA A 326 3.07 -17.16 22.73
C ALA A 326 3.96 -16.98 23.96
N ASP A 327 3.48 -17.39 25.13
CA ASP A 327 4.26 -17.39 26.40
C ASP A 327 5.52 -18.24 26.29
N ASP A 328 5.44 -19.38 25.62
CA ASP A 328 6.59 -20.21 25.24
C ASP A 328 6.80 -20.19 23.73
N GLN A 329 7.58 -19.24 23.25
CA GLN A 329 7.87 -19.06 21.84
C GLN A 329 8.69 -20.20 21.19
N LYS A 330 9.27 -21.09 21.99
CA LYS A 330 9.99 -22.27 21.46
C LYS A 330 9.07 -23.48 21.29
N LYS A 331 7.90 -23.45 21.92
CA LYS A 331 6.89 -24.50 21.82
C LYS A 331 5.83 -24.13 20.78
N ASP A 332 5.35 -22.89 20.82
CA ASP A 332 4.24 -22.41 20.00
C ASP A 332 4.71 -21.30 19.03
N PHE A 333 4.25 -21.31 17.79
CA PHE A 333 4.54 -20.25 16.83
C PHE A 333 3.94 -18.91 17.28
N MET A 334 2.73 -18.95 17.86
CA MET A 334 2.02 -17.78 18.36
C MET A 334 0.92 -18.20 19.33
N SER A 335 0.28 -17.23 19.98
CA SER A 335 -0.89 -17.43 20.83
C SER A 335 -2.14 -17.80 20.02
N SER A 336 -3.19 -18.25 20.70
CA SER A 336 -4.51 -18.47 20.06
C SER A 336 -5.06 -17.19 19.43
N VAL A 337 -4.76 -16.02 19.98
CA VAL A 337 -5.12 -14.71 19.40
C VAL A 337 -4.34 -14.46 18.11
N GLY A 338 -3.05 -14.76 18.08
CA GLY A 338 -2.21 -14.66 16.89
C GLY A 338 -2.69 -15.58 15.76
N TYR A 339 -2.95 -16.85 16.06
CA TYR A 339 -3.53 -17.79 15.08
C TYR A 339 -4.86 -17.29 14.52
N GLY A 340 -5.74 -16.81 15.41
CA GLY A 340 -7.03 -16.25 14.97
C GLY A 340 -6.84 -15.05 14.04
N ALA A 341 -5.93 -14.13 14.38
CA ALA A 341 -5.68 -12.95 13.57
C ALA A 341 -5.21 -13.31 12.16
N ILE A 342 -4.18 -14.16 12.02
CA ILE A 342 -3.67 -14.56 10.70
C ILE A 342 -4.69 -15.36 9.89
N MET A 343 -5.41 -16.31 10.50
CA MET A 343 -6.46 -17.07 9.84
C MET A 343 -7.59 -16.17 9.35
N GLY A 344 -7.99 -15.17 10.16
CA GLY A 344 -9.01 -14.19 9.79
C GLY A 344 -8.60 -13.35 8.58
N MET A 345 -7.36 -12.86 8.57
CA MET A 345 -6.81 -12.09 7.45
C MET A 345 -6.77 -12.91 6.16
N LEU A 346 -6.25 -14.14 6.21
CA LEU A 346 -6.11 -15.00 5.03
C LEU A 346 -7.48 -15.44 4.49
N LYS A 347 -8.40 -15.91 5.36
CA LYS A 347 -9.73 -16.35 4.93
C LYS A 347 -10.53 -15.24 4.24
N ASN A 348 -10.40 -14.00 4.71
CA ASN A 348 -11.20 -12.88 4.23
C ASN A 348 -10.43 -12.00 3.22
N TYR A 349 -9.29 -12.48 2.69
CA TYR A 349 -8.40 -11.66 1.88
C TYR A 349 -9.06 -11.13 0.59
N GLU A 350 -9.99 -11.87 -0.02
CA GLU A 350 -10.70 -11.40 -1.21
C GLU A 350 -11.53 -10.12 -0.94
N ALA A 351 -11.99 -9.90 0.30
CA ALA A 351 -12.63 -8.64 0.70
C ALA A 351 -11.63 -7.56 1.15
N ILE A 352 -10.38 -7.91 1.44
CA ILE A 352 -9.29 -6.99 1.79
C ILE A 352 -8.59 -6.50 0.51
N ASN A 353 -8.34 -7.40 -0.44
CA ASN A 353 -7.55 -7.13 -1.65
C ASN A 353 -8.01 -5.93 -2.50
N PRO A 354 -9.32 -5.62 -2.63
CA PRO A 354 -9.75 -4.40 -3.30
C PRO A 354 -9.10 -3.12 -2.74
N PHE A 355 -8.90 -3.03 -1.43
CA PHE A 355 -8.24 -1.90 -0.78
C PHE A 355 -6.71 -1.93 -0.96
N VAL A 356 -6.12 -3.11 -1.08
CA VAL A 356 -4.66 -3.32 -1.29
C VAL A 356 -4.25 -2.99 -2.71
N SER A 357 -4.98 -3.52 -3.72
CA SER A 357 -4.58 -3.53 -5.13
C SER A 357 -5.61 -2.80 -6.00
N ALA A 358 -5.76 -1.49 -5.77
CA ALA A 358 -6.79 -0.66 -6.42
C ALA A 358 -6.35 -0.04 -7.76
N THR A 359 -5.13 -0.29 -8.24
CA THR A 359 -4.58 0.30 -9.48
C THR A 359 -4.07 -0.74 -10.46
N ASN A 360 -3.96 -0.40 -11.75
CA ASN A 360 -3.36 -1.30 -12.75
C ASN A 360 -1.92 -1.69 -12.36
N ASP A 361 -1.14 -0.72 -11.88
CA ASP A 361 0.27 -0.94 -11.54
C ASP A 361 0.41 -1.85 -10.31
N SER A 362 -0.53 -1.81 -9.34
CA SER A 362 -0.50 -2.71 -8.18
C SER A 362 -0.70 -4.17 -8.57
N LEU A 363 -1.63 -4.47 -9.48
CA LEU A 363 -1.83 -5.82 -10.00
C LEU A 363 -0.67 -6.28 -10.90
N ASN A 364 -0.06 -5.36 -11.65
CA ASN A 364 1.15 -5.67 -12.43
C ASN A 364 2.39 -5.93 -11.57
N ARG A 365 2.43 -5.43 -10.32
CA ARG A 365 3.48 -5.75 -9.34
C ARG A 365 3.35 -7.19 -8.84
N LEU A 366 2.15 -7.67 -8.60
CA LEU A 366 1.85 -8.98 -8.02
C LEU A 366 1.89 -10.08 -9.09
N LYS A 367 3.03 -10.26 -9.76
CA LYS A 367 3.27 -11.27 -10.79
C LYS A 367 4.54 -12.06 -10.48
N PRO A 368 4.65 -13.34 -10.92
CA PRO A 368 5.85 -14.15 -10.73
C PRO A 368 7.14 -13.45 -11.21
N GLY A 369 8.26 -13.77 -10.57
CA GLY A 369 9.60 -13.29 -10.93
C GLY A 369 10.09 -12.06 -10.16
N PHE A 370 9.29 -11.52 -9.22
CA PHE A 370 9.69 -10.43 -8.33
C PHE A 370 9.12 -10.73 -6.95
N GLU A 371 9.81 -10.64 -5.88
CA GLU A 371 9.46 -10.99 -4.48
C GLU A 371 8.07 -10.50 -3.97
N ALA A 372 7.11 -10.32 -4.86
CA ALA A 372 5.77 -9.86 -4.57
C ALA A 372 4.79 -11.03 -4.45
N PRO A 373 3.90 -11.07 -3.45
CA PRO A 373 2.98 -12.18 -3.24
C PRO A 373 1.94 -12.26 -4.35
N ILE A 374 1.71 -13.47 -4.86
CA ILE A 374 0.78 -13.73 -5.96
C ILE A 374 -0.44 -14.57 -5.57
N CYS A 375 -0.49 -15.08 -4.34
CA CYS A 375 -1.57 -15.92 -3.86
C CYS A 375 -1.73 -15.79 -2.33
N VAL A 376 -2.82 -16.34 -1.80
CA VAL A 376 -3.20 -16.19 -0.38
C VAL A 376 -2.60 -17.32 0.46
N VAL A 377 -1.37 -17.14 0.90
CA VAL A 377 -0.62 -18.15 1.66
C VAL A 377 0.25 -17.49 2.74
N THR A 378 0.52 -18.22 3.82
CA THR A 378 1.47 -17.86 4.88
C THR A 378 2.51 -18.93 5.11
N SER A 379 3.59 -18.60 5.83
CA SER A 379 4.63 -19.55 6.29
C SER A 379 5.04 -19.18 7.72
N PHE A 380 5.28 -20.19 8.56
CA PHE A 380 5.75 -19.99 9.93
C PHE A 380 7.12 -20.64 10.19
N GLY A 381 7.59 -21.49 9.26
CA GLY A 381 8.69 -22.43 9.45
C GLY A 381 8.19 -23.77 9.98
N THR A 382 9.09 -24.74 10.01
CA THR A 382 8.81 -26.11 10.45
C THR A 382 8.96 -26.32 11.96
N ASP A 383 9.65 -25.40 12.64
CA ASP A 383 9.95 -25.45 14.07
C ASP A 383 9.72 -24.07 14.70
N PRO A 384 8.91 -23.96 15.76
CA PRO A 384 8.70 -22.68 16.49
C PRO A 384 10.00 -22.02 16.98
N ALA A 385 11.06 -22.81 17.25
CA ALA A 385 12.37 -22.28 17.62
C ALA A 385 13.19 -21.72 16.44
N GLN A 386 12.71 -21.90 15.19
CA GLN A 386 13.37 -21.45 13.97
C GLN A 386 12.37 -20.68 13.10
N PRO A 387 12.26 -19.35 13.27
CA PRO A 387 11.34 -18.53 12.49
C PRO A 387 11.52 -18.68 10.97
N SER A 388 10.42 -18.73 10.22
CA SER A 388 10.44 -18.75 8.76
C SER A 388 11.16 -17.53 8.19
N ARG A 389 11.81 -17.72 7.05
CA ARG A 389 12.40 -16.67 6.22
C ARG A 389 11.84 -16.69 4.80
N ASN A 390 10.74 -17.41 4.60
CA ASN A 390 10.07 -17.44 3.29
C ASN A 390 9.50 -16.06 2.97
N ARG A 391 9.86 -15.50 1.81
CA ARG A 391 9.39 -14.21 1.30
C ARG A 391 8.39 -14.33 0.14
N THR A 392 8.07 -15.57 -0.29
CA THR A 392 7.15 -15.82 -1.41
C THR A 392 5.68 -15.85 -0.99
N ILE A 393 5.37 -15.39 0.23
CA ILE A 393 4.09 -15.48 0.92
C ILE A 393 3.37 -14.14 0.97
N LEU A 394 2.03 -14.19 1.11
CA LEU A 394 1.21 -13.00 1.26
C LEU A 394 1.38 -12.33 2.62
N ALA A 395 1.36 -13.13 3.67
CA ALA A 395 1.43 -12.66 5.04
C ALA A 395 2.47 -13.44 5.84
N GLY A 396 3.50 -12.74 6.33
CA GLY A 396 4.59 -13.28 7.12
C GLY A 396 4.35 -13.14 8.63
N LEU A 397 4.81 -14.15 9.40
CA LEU A 397 4.94 -14.07 10.86
C LEU A 397 6.35 -13.60 11.21
N ILE A 398 6.48 -12.36 11.68
CA ILE A 398 7.74 -11.80 12.15
C ILE A 398 7.88 -12.09 13.65
N ARG A 399 9.02 -12.67 14.07
CA ARG A 399 9.29 -13.06 15.46
C ARG A 399 10.74 -12.80 15.83
N ASP A 400 10.94 -12.46 17.09
CA ASP A 400 12.24 -12.48 17.76
C ASP A 400 12.09 -13.26 19.07
N LEU A 401 12.76 -14.41 19.16
CA LEU A 401 12.68 -15.29 20.34
C LEU A 401 13.27 -14.68 21.61
N THR A 402 14.00 -13.56 21.47
CA THR A 402 14.59 -12.81 22.59
C THR A 402 13.75 -11.60 22.98
N ASN A 403 12.81 -11.18 22.12
CA ASN A 403 11.94 -10.02 22.34
C ASN A 403 10.46 -10.37 22.09
N PRO A 404 9.66 -10.64 23.14
CA PRO A 404 8.26 -11.02 22.98
C PRO A 404 7.40 -9.89 22.40
N TYR A 405 7.86 -8.65 22.40
CA TYR A 405 7.13 -7.53 21.79
C TYR A 405 7.32 -7.42 20.26
N ALA A 406 8.25 -8.19 19.70
CA ALA A 406 8.55 -8.13 18.26
C ALA A 406 7.55 -8.90 17.39
N THR A 407 6.75 -9.83 17.96
CA THR A 407 5.82 -10.66 17.17
C THR A 407 4.73 -9.82 16.53
N ARG A 408 4.65 -9.89 15.19
CA ARG A 408 3.71 -9.15 14.35
C ARG A 408 3.49 -9.87 13.04
N PHE A 409 2.48 -9.47 12.28
CA PHE A 409 2.28 -9.93 10.91
C PHE A 409 2.71 -8.86 9.92
N GLU A 410 3.29 -9.29 8.81
CA GLU A 410 3.69 -8.48 7.68
C GLU A 410 2.81 -8.84 6.47
N LEU A 411 1.99 -7.92 5.99
CA LEU A 411 1.25 -8.05 4.73
C LEU A 411 2.09 -7.47 3.59
N ARG A 412 2.56 -8.33 2.69
CA ARG A 412 3.55 -7.99 1.67
C ARG A 412 2.95 -7.45 0.36
N ALA A 413 1.63 -7.51 0.18
CA ALA A 413 0.97 -7.12 -1.05
C ALA A 413 0.73 -5.61 -1.20
N CYS A 414 0.75 -4.85 -0.11
CA CYS A 414 0.55 -3.41 -0.12
C CYS A 414 1.64 -2.70 -0.94
N ASN A 415 1.31 -1.51 -1.42
CA ASN A 415 2.19 -0.68 -2.23
C ASN A 415 1.93 0.81 -1.92
N PRO A 416 2.82 1.75 -2.26
CA PRO A 416 2.68 3.15 -1.85
C PRO A 416 1.42 3.89 -2.35
N TYR A 417 0.63 3.29 -3.24
CA TYR A 417 -0.70 3.79 -3.64
C TYR A 417 -1.87 3.09 -2.93
N THR A 418 -1.57 2.15 -2.04
CA THR A 418 -2.57 1.54 -1.16
C THR A 418 -3.18 2.61 -0.24
N ASN A 419 -4.49 2.56 -0.04
CA ASN A 419 -5.12 3.37 0.99
C ASN A 419 -4.94 2.69 2.36
N THR A 420 -3.86 3.04 3.06
CA THR A 420 -3.41 2.42 4.30
C THR A 420 -4.50 2.40 5.37
N TYR A 421 -5.33 3.46 5.46
CA TYR A 421 -6.44 3.51 6.40
C TYR A 421 -7.49 2.43 6.13
N LEU A 422 -7.94 2.29 4.87
CA LEU A 422 -8.96 1.31 4.51
C LEU A 422 -8.45 -0.12 4.59
N VAL A 423 -7.18 -0.35 4.22
CA VAL A 423 -6.53 -1.66 4.37
C VAL A 423 -6.46 -2.05 5.83
N LEU A 424 -5.96 -1.18 6.72
CA LEU A 424 -5.88 -1.46 8.16
C LEU A 424 -7.26 -1.71 8.77
N ALA A 425 -8.29 -0.94 8.37
CA ALA A 425 -9.66 -1.17 8.81
C ALA A 425 -10.17 -2.56 8.41
N ALA A 426 -9.96 -2.98 7.17
CA ALA A 426 -10.36 -4.29 6.67
C ALA A 426 -9.58 -5.42 7.36
N ILE A 427 -8.25 -5.27 7.51
CA ILE A 427 -7.38 -6.25 8.19
C ILE A 427 -7.82 -6.45 9.65
N TYR A 428 -7.98 -5.38 10.43
CA TYR A 428 -8.34 -5.53 11.85
C TYR A 428 -9.75 -6.10 12.03
N SER A 429 -10.70 -5.80 11.12
CA SER A 429 -12.01 -6.45 11.10
C SER A 429 -11.91 -7.95 10.83
N ALA A 430 -11.10 -8.34 9.85
CA ALA A 430 -10.85 -9.73 9.49
C ALA A 430 -10.09 -10.49 10.61
N CYS A 431 -9.08 -9.88 11.22
CA CYS A 431 -8.38 -10.42 12.39
C CYS A 431 -9.38 -10.69 13.55
N PHE A 432 -10.26 -9.74 13.82
CA PHE A 432 -11.27 -9.92 14.88
C PHE A 432 -12.22 -11.08 14.58
N ASP A 433 -12.61 -11.29 13.33
CA ASP A 433 -13.44 -12.45 12.94
C ASP A 433 -12.71 -13.77 13.21
N GLY A 434 -11.45 -13.90 12.81
CA GLY A 434 -10.66 -15.09 13.08
C GLY A 434 -10.38 -15.30 14.58
N ILE A 435 -10.12 -14.23 15.34
CA ILE A 435 -9.93 -14.32 16.81
C ILE A 435 -11.19 -14.84 17.50
N LYS A 436 -12.38 -14.42 17.07
CA LYS A 436 -13.65 -14.98 17.59
C LYS A 436 -13.73 -16.49 17.41
N ALA A 437 -13.27 -17.00 16.26
CA ALA A 437 -13.27 -18.43 15.98
C ALA A 437 -12.19 -19.18 16.77
N ALA A 438 -11.02 -18.56 16.99
CA ALA A 438 -9.82 -19.21 17.52
C ALA A 438 -9.73 -19.22 19.06
N VAL A 439 -10.26 -18.21 19.75
CA VAL A 439 -9.98 -17.93 21.17
C VAL A 439 -10.30 -19.07 22.14
N THR A 440 -11.18 -20.00 21.78
CA THR A 440 -11.56 -21.17 22.59
C THR A 440 -10.78 -22.44 22.25
N HIS A 441 -9.93 -22.42 21.23
CA HIS A 441 -9.14 -23.55 20.77
C HIS A 441 -7.72 -23.51 21.32
N THR A 442 -7.11 -24.70 21.39
CA THR A 442 -5.68 -24.83 21.77
C THR A 442 -4.78 -24.42 20.59
N THR A 443 -3.54 -24.04 20.90
CA THR A 443 -2.53 -23.72 19.86
C THR A 443 -2.28 -24.90 18.92
N ASP A 444 -2.32 -26.15 19.41
CA ASP A 444 -2.22 -27.36 18.57
C ASP A 444 -3.38 -27.52 17.59
N GLU A 445 -4.64 -27.31 18.05
CA GLU A 445 -5.82 -27.35 17.17
C GLU A 445 -5.75 -26.25 16.11
N LEU A 446 -5.30 -25.06 16.48
CA LEU A 446 -5.16 -23.91 15.57
C LEU A 446 -4.04 -24.12 14.55
N LEU A 447 -2.92 -24.71 14.97
CA LEU A 447 -1.84 -25.10 14.05
C LEU A 447 -2.32 -26.14 13.04
N ASN A 448 -3.11 -27.14 13.49
CA ASN A 448 -3.71 -28.14 12.59
C ASN A 448 -4.71 -27.49 11.62
N GLU A 449 -5.53 -26.54 12.09
CA GLU A 449 -6.49 -25.84 11.24
C GLU A 449 -5.82 -25.07 10.10
N ILE A 450 -4.76 -24.28 10.39
CA ILE A 450 -4.09 -23.47 9.38
C ILE A 450 -3.17 -24.31 8.47
N SER A 451 -2.75 -25.48 8.92
CA SER A 451 -1.87 -26.39 8.17
C SER A 451 -2.61 -27.50 7.43
N LYS A 452 -3.94 -27.49 7.43
CA LYS A 452 -4.74 -28.50 6.74
C LYS A 452 -4.53 -28.43 5.22
N ASP A 453 -4.55 -29.58 4.57
CA ASP A 453 -4.51 -29.68 3.11
C ASP A 453 -5.83 -29.23 2.46
N ALA A 454 -5.74 -28.80 1.20
CA ALA A 454 -6.92 -28.54 0.40
C ALA A 454 -7.76 -29.83 0.23
N GLY A 455 -9.05 -29.75 0.54
CA GLY A 455 -9.97 -30.90 0.61
C GLY A 455 -10.28 -31.36 2.03
N GLU A 456 -9.49 -30.98 3.03
CA GLU A 456 -9.76 -31.29 4.43
C GLU A 456 -10.76 -30.30 5.07
N THR A 457 -11.64 -30.84 5.90
CA THR A 457 -12.65 -30.02 6.61
C THR A 457 -12.05 -29.47 7.90
N GLY A 458 -11.97 -28.15 8.01
CA GLY A 458 -11.62 -27.45 9.23
C GLY A 458 -12.86 -26.89 9.95
N PHE A 459 -12.63 -26.19 11.07
CA PHE A 459 -13.70 -25.55 11.81
C PHE A 459 -13.91 -24.07 11.39
N TYR A 460 -12.93 -23.45 10.74
CA TYR A 460 -12.98 -22.03 10.36
C TYR A 460 -12.55 -21.78 8.90
N LEU A 461 -11.40 -22.31 8.47
CA LEU A 461 -10.84 -22.07 7.14
C LEU A 461 -11.59 -22.86 6.04
N GLU A 462 -11.59 -22.32 4.83
CA GLU A 462 -12.27 -22.94 3.67
C GLU A 462 -11.69 -24.32 3.37
N LYS A 463 -12.58 -25.25 2.99
CA LYS A 463 -12.20 -26.64 2.76
C LYS A 463 -11.36 -26.82 1.48
N GLU A 464 -11.67 -26.05 0.45
CA GLU A 464 -11.14 -26.24 -0.89
C GLU A 464 -9.72 -25.71 -1.07
N ARG A 465 -9.17 -25.02 -0.04
CA ARG A 465 -7.87 -24.32 -0.11
C ARG A 465 -6.94 -24.75 1.01
N ALA A 466 -5.63 -24.65 0.71
CA ALA A 466 -4.57 -24.58 1.71
C ALA A 466 -4.25 -23.10 2.01
N TYR A 467 -3.73 -22.81 3.20
CA TYR A 467 -3.41 -21.43 3.61
C TYR A 467 -1.98 -21.30 4.11
N ARG A 468 -1.24 -22.41 4.21
CA ARG A 468 0.15 -22.44 4.67
C ARG A 468 1.00 -23.30 3.75
N SER A 469 2.19 -22.80 3.42
CA SER A 469 3.25 -23.55 2.78
C SER A 469 4.61 -23.07 3.29
N GLU A 470 5.54 -23.98 3.48
CA GLU A 470 6.92 -23.66 3.77
C GLU A 470 7.80 -23.68 2.51
N ASP A 471 7.24 -24.17 1.38
CA ASP A 471 7.90 -24.24 0.08
C ASP A 471 7.93 -22.88 -0.62
N ASP A 472 8.79 -22.72 -1.62
CA ASP A 472 8.80 -21.55 -2.49
C ASP A 472 7.59 -21.60 -3.44
N VAL A 473 6.62 -20.69 -3.26
CA VAL A 473 5.39 -20.73 -4.06
C VAL A 473 5.59 -20.32 -5.53
N PHE A 474 6.74 -19.76 -5.88
CA PHE A 474 7.07 -19.43 -7.28
C PHE A 474 7.76 -20.58 -8.01
N GLU A 475 8.63 -21.35 -7.31
CA GLU A 475 9.48 -22.37 -7.91
C GLU A 475 8.93 -23.79 -7.73
N ASP A 476 8.29 -24.07 -6.57
CA ASP A 476 7.86 -25.43 -6.21
C ASP A 476 6.45 -25.79 -6.66
N TYR A 477 5.68 -24.81 -7.21
CA TYR A 477 4.31 -25.00 -7.70
C TYR A 477 4.16 -24.51 -9.14
N THR A 478 3.41 -25.25 -9.96
CA THR A 478 2.92 -24.72 -11.25
C THR A 478 1.87 -23.65 -11.02
N ASP A 479 1.59 -22.82 -12.04
CA ASP A 479 0.55 -21.79 -11.97
C ASP A 479 -0.82 -22.41 -11.62
N GLU A 480 -1.18 -23.54 -12.25
CA GLU A 480 -2.45 -24.23 -11.99
C GLU A 480 -2.53 -24.82 -10.58
N GLU A 481 -1.43 -25.37 -10.04
CA GLU A 481 -1.38 -25.89 -8.67
C GLU A 481 -1.53 -24.75 -7.67
N ARG A 482 -0.82 -23.67 -7.88
CA ARG A 482 -0.85 -22.48 -7.02
C ARG A 482 -2.24 -21.86 -6.98
N ASP A 483 -2.88 -21.64 -8.14
CA ASP A 483 -4.23 -21.08 -8.25
C ASP A 483 -5.27 -21.98 -7.57
N ARG A 484 -5.14 -23.29 -7.73
CA ARG A 484 -6.03 -24.27 -7.10
C ARG A 484 -5.87 -24.34 -5.59
N LEU A 485 -4.63 -24.29 -5.08
CA LEU A 485 -4.33 -24.45 -3.65
C LEU A 485 -4.54 -23.16 -2.87
N PHE A 486 -4.08 -22.04 -3.40
CA PHE A 486 -3.99 -20.77 -2.68
C PHE A 486 -4.87 -19.66 -3.26
N GLY A 487 -5.57 -19.92 -4.38
CA GLY A 487 -6.47 -19.00 -5.05
C GLY A 487 -5.78 -18.11 -6.09
N ALA A 488 -6.44 -17.95 -7.22
CA ALA A 488 -5.99 -17.09 -8.31
C ALA A 488 -6.13 -15.61 -7.95
N PRO A 489 -5.11 -14.77 -8.23
CA PRO A 489 -5.25 -13.33 -8.06
C PRO A 489 -6.17 -12.74 -9.16
N PRO A 490 -6.86 -11.62 -8.90
CA PRO A 490 -7.61 -10.91 -9.93
C PRO A 490 -6.66 -10.37 -11.01
N ALA A 491 -7.05 -10.50 -12.27
CA ALA A 491 -6.24 -10.03 -13.39
C ALA A 491 -6.38 -8.51 -13.64
N THR A 492 -7.49 -7.90 -13.23
CA THR A 492 -7.79 -6.48 -13.47
C THR A 492 -8.38 -5.81 -12.22
N VAL A 493 -8.33 -4.48 -12.20
CA VAL A 493 -8.97 -3.69 -11.12
C VAL A 493 -10.47 -3.96 -11.07
N TRP A 494 -11.13 -4.12 -12.23
CA TRP A 494 -12.56 -4.45 -12.26
C TRP A 494 -12.85 -5.78 -11.58
N GLU A 495 -12.12 -6.85 -11.92
CA GLU A 495 -12.27 -8.15 -11.26
C GLU A 495 -12.04 -8.06 -9.75
N ASN A 496 -11.01 -7.34 -9.33
CA ASN A 496 -10.72 -7.15 -7.92
C ASN A 496 -11.87 -6.43 -7.20
N MET A 497 -12.47 -5.42 -7.81
CA MET A 497 -13.64 -4.72 -7.24
C MET A 497 -14.91 -5.61 -7.21
N GLN A 498 -15.03 -6.60 -8.10
CA GLN A 498 -16.12 -7.58 -8.06
C GLN A 498 -16.05 -8.53 -6.86
N ASN A 499 -14.92 -8.62 -6.17
CA ASN A 499 -14.79 -9.43 -4.96
C ASN A 499 -15.80 -9.04 -3.87
N PHE A 500 -16.19 -7.77 -3.76
CA PHE A 500 -17.25 -7.35 -2.84
C PHE A 500 -18.62 -7.95 -3.14
N GLU A 501 -18.88 -8.33 -4.39
CA GLU A 501 -20.12 -8.97 -4.83
C GLU A 501 -19.99 -10.51 -4.87
N ASN A 502 -18.78 -11.00 -5.27
CA ASN A 502 -18.51 -12.43 -5.40
C ASN A 502 -18.37 -13.13 -4.05
N TYR A 503 -17.92 -12.40 -3.00
CA TYR A 503 -17.68 -12.93 -1.65
C TYR A 503 -18.47 -12.15 -0.58
N PRO A 504 -19.84 -12.21 -0.62
CA PRO A 504 -20.67 -11.39 0.28
C PRO A 504 -20.47 -11.74 1.76
N GLU A 505 -20.12 -12.97 2.10
CA GLU A 505 -19.80 -13.40 3.46
C GLU A 505 -18.50 -12.78 3.97
N LYS A 506 -17.46 -12.65 3.12
CA LYS A 506 -16.19 -11.99 3.46
C LYS A 506 -16.38 -10.47 3.55
N LYS A 507 -17.16 -9.90 2.64
CA LYS A 507 -17.60 -8.50 2.72
C LYS A 507 -18.31 -8.21 4.04
N ALA A 508 -19.22 -9.10 4.49
CA ALA A 508 -19.93 -8.94 5.76
C ALA A 508 -18.98 -8.89 6.97
N VAL A 509 -17.83 -9.58 6.91
CA VAL A 509 -16.80 -9.52 7.96
C VAL A 509 -16.18 -8.13 8.03
N VAL A 510 -15.72 -7.57 6.91
CA VAL A 510 -15.04 -6.26 6.90
C VAL A 510 -16.02 -5.11 7.18
N THR A 511 -17.31 -5.30 6.91
CA THR A 511 -18.36 -4.29 7.16
C THR A 511 -19.02 -4.40 8.54
N ALA A 512 -18.68 -5.40 9.35
CA ALA A 512 -19.40 -5.75 10.58
C ALA A 512 -19.50 -4.61 11.61
N GLY A 513 -18.52 -3.71 11.66
CA GLY A 513 -18.51 -2.52 12.53
C GLY A 513 -19.36 -1.34 12.02
N GLY A 514 -19.83 -1.41 10.77
CA GLY A 514 -20.63 -0.35 10.13
C GLY A 514 -19.81 0.87 9.65
N ALA A 515 -18.54 0.96 9.94
CA ALA A 515 -17.64 2.01 9.43
C ALA A 515 -17.39 1.82 7.91
N LEU A 516 -16.96 0.63 7.51
CA LEU A 516 -16.89 0.20 6.11
C LEU A 516 -18.30 -0.24 5.65
N ASN A 517 -19.24 0.67 5.52
CA ASN A 517 -20.58 0.38 5.03
C ASN A 517 -20.65 0.39 3.49
N ASP A 518 -21.76 -0.09 2.94
CA ASP A 518 -21.94 -0.16 1.48
C ASP A 518 -21.77 1.19 0.77
N LYS A 519 -22.14 2.31 1.40
CA LYS A 519 -21.97 3.64 0.81
C LYS A 519 -20.48 4.00 0.67
N ILE A 520 -19.69 3.68 1.68
CA ILE A 520 -18.23 3.88 1.68
C ILE A 520 -17.56 2.96 0.65
N ILE A 521 -17.91 1.67 0.65
CA ILE A 521 -17.38 0.68 -0.31
C ILE A 521 -17.70 1.09 -1.75
N ASN A 522 -18.92 1.53 -2.02
CA ASN A 522 -19.32 1.99 -3.36
C ASN A 522 -18.55 3.25 -3.78
N ALA A 523 -18.37 4.22 -2.88
CA ALA A 523 -17.58 5.42 -3.17
C ALA A 523 -16.12 5.08 -3.51
N PHE A 524 -15.50 4.18 -2.75
CA PHE A 524 -14.16 3.68 -3.02
C PHE A 524 -14.09 2.93 -4.36
N ARG A 525 -14.99 1.97 -4.59
CA ARG A 525 -15.07 1.17 -5.82
C ARG A 525 -15.22 2.06 -7.06
N ASP A 526 -16.17 3.00 -7.03
CA ASP A 526 -16.44 3.88 -8.16
C ASP A 526 -15.24 4.79 -8.46
N GLY A 527 -14.56 5.28 -7.41
CA GLY A 527 -13.29 6.01 -7.54
C GLY A 527 -12.18 5.18 -8.17
N ALA A 528 -12.00 3.94 -7.71
CA ALA A 528 -11.00 3.01 -8.26
C ALA A 528 -11.29 2.65 -9.72
N LEU A 529 -12.54 2.39 -10.09
CA LEU A 529 -12.94 2.08 -11.47
C LEU A 529 -12.80 3.30 -12.39
N LEU A 530 -13.09 4.50 -11.92
CA LEU A 530 -12.85 5.72 -12.69
C LEU A 530 -11.36 5.93 -12.96
N ARG A 531 -10.51 5.70 -11.96
CA ARG A 531 -9.05 5.75 -12.10
C ARG A 531 -8.55 4.68 -13.08
N TRP A 532 -9.00 3.43 -12.93
CA TRP A 532 -8.69 2.32 -13.82
C TRP A 532 -8.99 2.66 -15.28
N LYS A 533 -10.22 3.13 -15.58
CA LYS A 533 -10.63 3.59 -16.90
C LYS A 533 -9.73 4.71 -17.42
N THR A 534 -9.49 5.73 -16.60
CA THR A 534 -8.67 6.89 -16.99
C THR A 534 -7.25 6.49 -17.31
N GLU A 535 -6.62 5.65 -16.49
CA GLU A 535 -5.26 5.15 -16.73
C GLU A 535 -5.16 4.30 -17.99
N LEU A 536 -6.14 3.43 -18.25
CA LEU A 536 -6.18 2.65 -19.49
C LEU A 536 -6.20 3.55 -20.73
N ILE A 537 -7.11 4.53 -20.76
CA ILE A 537 -7.30 5.41 -21.93
C ILE A 537 -6.13 6.39 -22.10
N SER A 538 -5.65 7.01 -21.02
CA SER A 538 -4.70 8.12 -21.08
C SER A 538 -3.23 7.70 -21.04
N ARG A 539 -2.92 6.52 -20.52
CA ARG A 539 -1.54 6.05 -20.32
C ARG A 539 -1.29 4.68 -20.94
N ILE A 540 -1.99 3.63 -20.47
CA ILE A 540 -1.63 2.24 -20.77
C ILE A 540 -1.82 1.90 -22.26
N ILE A 541 -2.97 2.24 -22.84
CA ILE A 541 -3.22 2.02 -24.28
C ILE A 541 -2.24 2.85 -25.15
N PRO A 542 -1.99 4.15 -24.88
CA PRO A 542 -0.95 4.91 -25.57
C PRO A 542 0.45 4.29 -25.47
N GLU A 543 0.90 3.88 -24.29
CA GLU A 543 2.19 3.21 -24.09
C GLU A 543 2.30 1.91 -24.91
N ASN A 544 1.27 1.06 -24.87
CA ASN A 544 1.22 -0.17 -25.67
C ASN A 544 1.13 0.12 -27.17
N ARG A 545 0.45 1.18 -27.58
CA ARG A 545 0.43 1.62 -28.98
C ARG A 545 1.82 2.04 -29.47
N ASP A 546 2.63 2.64 -28.61
CA ASP A 546 4.01 3.01 -28.94
C ASP A 546 4.91 1.76 -29.06
N ILE A 547 4.69 0.72 -28.24
CA ILE A 547 5.36 -0.58 -28.41
C ILE A 547 5.04 -1.15 -29.80
N VAL A 548 3.75 -1.16 -30.20
CA VAL A 548 3.30 -1.62 -31.52
C VAL A 548 3.97 -0.80 -32.65
N ARG A 549 4.11 0.52 -32.48
CA ARG A 549 4.77 1.41 -33.47
C ARG A 549 6.27 1.17 -33.59
N LYS A 550 6.94 0.84 -32.48
CA LYS A 550 8.39 0.54 -32.46
C LYS A 550 8.74 -0.80 -33.11
N ALA A 551 7.83 -1.77 -33.10
CA ALA A 551 8.00 -3.03 -33.79
C ALA A 551 7.82 -2.81 -35.31
N LYS A 552 8.90 -2.45 -36.02
CA LYS A 552 8.93 -2.14 -37.46
C LYS A 552 9.66 -3.22 -38.24
N GLU A 553 9.30 -3.36 -39.52
CA GLU A 553 10.02 -4.23 -40.46
C GLU A 553 11.49 -3.75 -40.57
N ILE A 554 12.41 -4.68 -40.35
CA ILE A 554 13.83 -4.41 -40.52
C ILE A 554 14.17 -4.58 -42.00
N LYS A 555 14.70 -3.52 -42.62
CA LYS A 555 15.15 -3.53 -43.99
C LYS A 555 16.60 -4.01 -44.03
N ALA A 556 16.85 -5.10 -44.73
CA ALA A 556 18.15 -5.66 -45.01
C ALA A 556 18.39 -5.77 -46.52
N ASP A 557 19.66 -5.80 -46.92
CA ASP A 557 20.00 -5.97 -48.36
C ASP A 557 19.57 -7.34 -48.92
N PHE A 558 19.44 -8.33 -48.04
CA PHE A 558 18.95 -9.65 -48.33
C PHE A 558 17.91 -10.09 -47.30
N VAL A 559 16.71 -10.45 -47.75
CA VAL A 559 15.61 -10.92 -46.89
C VAL A 559 15.25 -12.34 -47.33
N THR A 560 15.24 -13.27 -46.39
CA THR A 560 14.85 -14.66 -46.62
C THR A 560 13.32 -14.85 -46.56
N ASP A 561 12.84 -15.98 -47.09
CA ASP A 561 11.42 -16.36 -46.95
C ASP A 561 11.05 -16.51 -45.46
N GLN A 562 11.97 -16.94 -44.61
CA GLN A 562 11.75 -17.06 -43.17
C GLN A 562 11.58 -15.70 -42.51
N ASP A 563 12.36 -14.70 -42.89
CA ASP A 563 12.25 -13.34 -42.38
C ASP A 563 10.90 -12.73 -42.79
N SER A 564 10.49 -12.93 -44.03
CA SER A 564 9.19 -12.49 -44.53
C SER A 564 8.03 -13.18 -43.80
N TYR A 565 8.14 -14.47 -43.52
CA TYR A 565 7.15 -15.21 -42.71
C TYR A 565 7.06 -14.68 -41.30
N ASN A 566 8.18 -14.49 -40.62
CA ASN A 566 8.24 -13.98 -39.27
C ASN A 566 7.65 -12.57 -39.19
N TRP A 567 8.04 -11.69 -40.11
CA TRP A 567 7.47 -10.34 -40.18
C TRP A 567 5.95 -10.33 -40.41
N ASN A 568 5.45 -11.15 -41.31
CA ASN A 568 4.01 -11.25 -41.56
C ASN A 568 3.23 -11.66 -40.31
N LYS A 569 3.77 -12.58 -39.49
CA LYS A 569 3.18 -12.98 -38.22
C LYS A 569 3.16 -11.81 -37.23
N ILE A 570 4.28 -11.13 -37.08
CA ILE A 570 4.42 -9.92 -36.21
C ILE A 570 3.43 -8.84 -36.69
N ASN A 571 3.38 -8.55 -37.99
CA ASN A 571 2.51 -7.53 -38.54
C ASN A 571 1.02 -7.87 -38.38
N GLY A 572 0.65 -9.15 -38.38
CA GLY A 572 -0.70 -9.61 -38.04
C GLY A 572 -1.12 -9.19 -36.64
N ILE A 573 -0.26 -9.43 -35.65
CA ILE A 573 -0.51 -9.02 -34.25
C ILE A 573 -0.57 -7.48 -34.11
N ARG A 574 0.33 -6.76 -34.75
CA ARG A 574 0.33 -5.28 -34.77
C ARG A 574 -0.98 -4.73 -35.35
N THR A 575 -1.48 -5.32 -36.44
CA THR A 575 -2.73 -4.93 -37.07
C THR A 575 -3.91 -5.20 -36.13
N TYR A 576 -3.98 -6.40 -35.57
CA TYR A 576 -5.00 -6.78 -34.59
C TYR A 576 -5.08 -5.83 -33.42
N LEU A 577 -3.92 -5.49 -32.82
CA LEU A 577 -3.84 -4.60 -31.67
C LEU A 577 -4.27 -3.17 -31.97
N ALA A 578 -3.83 -2.58 -33.10
CA ALA A 578 -3.79 -1.13 -33.23
C ALA A 578 -4.44 -0.55 -34.50
N LYS A 579 -4.85 -1.37 -35.49
CA LYS A 579 -5.32 -0.85 -36.78
C LYS A 579 -6.75 -1.25 -37.09
N ASP A 580 -7.63 -0.26 -37.06
CA ASP A 580 -9.02 -0.44 -37.51
C ASP A 580 -9.07 -0.68 -39.04
N SER A 581 -9.92 -1.58 -39.47
CA SER A 581 -10.36 -1.72 -40.84
C SER A 581 -11.78 -1.16 -41.03
N ILE A 582 -12.30 -1.23 -42.26
CA ILE A 582 -13.69 -0.83 -42.53
C ILE A 582 -14.65 -1.78 -41.79
N ASP A 583 -14.32 -3.07 -41.78
CA ASP A 583 -15.20 -4.12 -41.27
C ASP A 583 -14.96 -4.48 -39.81
N GLU A 584 -13.73 -4.29 -39.32
CA GLU A 584 -13.32 -4.73 -37.98
C GLU A 584 -12.57 -3.63 -37.24
N LYS A 585 -12.80 -3.54 -35.91
CA LYS A 585 -12.09 -2.64 -35.00
C LYS A 585 -10.91 -3.36 -34.36
N SER A 586 -9.83 -2.63 -34.20
CA SER A 586 -8.66 -3.11 -33.45
C SER A 586 -8.97 -3.30 -31.97
N LEU A 587 -8.18 -4.14 -31.28
CA LEU A 587 -8.34 -4.43 -29.87
C LEU A 587 -8.31 -3.13 -29.01
N PHE A 588 -7.39 -2.20 -29.31
CA PHE A 588 -7.34 -0.92 -28.59
C PHE A 588 -8.62 -0.08 -28.77
N THR A 589 -9.21 -0.10 -29.95
CA THR A 589 -10.47 0.62 -30.21
C THR A 589 -11.63 -0.04 -29.50
N LEU A 590 -11.72 -1.39 -29.53
CA LEU A 590 -12.75 -2.14 -28.81
C LEU A 590 -12.68 -1.89 -27.31
N LEU A 591 -11.48 -1.93 -26.72
CA LEU A 591 -11.26 -1.66 -25.30
C LEU A 591 -11.71 -0.23 -24.92
N ILE A 592 -11.32 0.78 -25.70
CA ILE A 592 -11.73 2.17 -25.45
C ILE A 592 -13.26 2.32 -25.54
N ASN A 593 -13.90 1.66 -26.52
CA ASN A 593 -15.35 1.71 -26.67
C ASN A 593 -16.06 1.07 -25.47
N ALA A 594 -15.66 -0.13 -25.06
CA ALA A 594 -16.22 -0.81 -23.90
C ALA A 594 -16.08 0.05 -22.62
N LEU A 595 -14.91 0.67 -22.40
CA LEU A 595 -14.69 1.59 -21.28
C LEU A 595 -15.61 2.81 -21.33
N ASN A 596 -15.85 3.39 -22.51
CA ASN A 596 -16.70 4.57 -22.67
C ASN A 596 -18.19 4.25 -22.54
N GLU A 597 -18.61 3.07 -22.96
CA GLU A 597 -19.97 2.55 -22.81
C GLU A 597 -20.29 2.05 -21.40
N GLY A 598 -19.25 1.92 -20.54
CA GLY A 598 -19.40 1.40 -19.17
C GLY A 598 -19.53 -0.13 -19.13
N ASP A 599 -19.25 -0.84 -20.22
CA ASP A 599 -19.16 -2.29 -20.25
C ASP A 599 -17.80 -2.76 -19.70
N TYR A 600 -17.67 -2.65 -18.37
CA TYR A 600 -16.43 -2.94 -17.67
C TYR A 600 -16.05 -4.42 -17.67
N ALA A 601 -17.03 -5.32 -17.79
CA ALA A 601 -16.76 -6.76 -17.89
C ALA A 601 -16.05 -7.08 -19.23
N THR A 602 -16.57 -6.58 -20.34
CA THR A 602 -15.91 -6.70 -21.65
C THR A 602 -14.57 -5.99 -21.66
N ALA A 603 -14.48 -4.77 -21.08
CA ALA A 603 -13.22 -4.03 -21.02
C ALA A 603 -12.14 -4.78 -20.23
N SER A 604 -12.50 -5.45 -19.14
CA SER A 604 -11.59 -6.29 -18.34
C SER A 604 -11.00 -7.43 -19.17
N GLY A 605 -11.83 -8.19 -19.89
CA GLY A 605 -11.36 -9.27 -20.77
C GLY A 605 -10.44 -8.76 -21.90
N LEU A 606 -10.82 -7.65 -22.54
CA LEU A 606 -9.99 -7.02 -23.59
C LEU A 606 -8.67 -6.45 -23.04
N GLN A 607 -8.62 -6.00 -21.79
CA GLN A 607 -7.37 -5.58 -21.14
C GLN A 607 -6.41 -6.75 -20.96
N VAL A 608 -6.89 -7.89 -20.49
CA VAL A 608 -6.08 -9.11 -20.34
C VAL A 608 -5.53 -9.54 -21.71
N GLU A 609 -6.41 -9.65 -22.70
CA GLU A 609 -6.01 -9.99 -24.07
C GLU A 609 -4.99 -9.00 -24.65
N MET A 610 -5.14 -7.70 -24.36
CA MET A 610 -4.17 -6.69 -24.76
C MET A 610 -2.78 -6.97 -24.20
N TYR A 611 -2.68 -7.30 -22.91
CA TYR A 611 -1.39 -7.61 -22.29
C TYR A 611 -0.76 -8.87 -22.91
N ASP A 612 -1.53 -9.94 -23.08
CA ASP A 612 -1.05 -11.18 -23.68
C ASP A 612 -0.53 -10.96 -25.11
N LYS A 613 -1.28 -10.22 -25.92
CA LYS A 613 -0.90 -9.93 -27.32
C LYS A 613 0.29 -8.97 -27.41
N VAL A 614 0.45 -8.05 -26.50
CA VAL A 614 1.62 -7.15 -26.45
C VAL A 614 2.87 -7.92 -26.02
N GLU A 615 2.78 -8.84 -25.06
CA GLU A 615 3.91 -9.69 -24.67
C GLU A 615 4.28 -10.67 -25.80
N GLU A 616 3.30 -11.27 -26.49
CA GLU A 616 3.54 -12.08 -27.69
C GLU A 616 4.27 -11.27 -28.77
N LEU A 617 3.82 -10.02 -29.01
CA LEU A 617 4.47 -9.12 -29.98
C LEU A 617 5.92 -8.84 -29.62
N LYS A 618 6.21 -8.51 -28.34
CA LYS A 618 7.56 -8.23 -27.86
C LYS A 618 8.49 -9.43 -28.07
N ALA A 619 8.06 -10.62 -27.65
CA ALA A 619 8.84 -11.85 -27.75
C ALA A 619 9.16 -12.20 -29.22
N LEU A 620 8.17 -12.12 -30.10
CA LEU A 620 8.36 -12.38 -31.52
C LEU A 620 9.25 -11.34 -32.19
N TYR A 621 9.09 -10.05 -31.84
CA TYR A 621 9.89 -8.98 -32.43
C TYR A 621 11.33 -9.01 -31.95
N ASP A 622 11.59 -9.33 -30.70
CA ASP A 622 12.92 -9.53 -30.15
C ASP A 622 13.65 -10.68 -30.88
N SER A 623 12.97 -11.83 -31.04
CA SER A 623 13.50 -12.96 -31.79
C SER A 623 13.76 -12.59 -33.26
N TYR A 624 12.82 -11.91 -33.92
CA TYR A 624 12.98 -11.46 -35.30
C TYR A 624 14.17 -10.53 -35.46
N SER A 625 14.28 -9.53 -34.58
CA SER A 625 15.35 -8.51 -34.69
C SER A 625 16.74 -9.09 -34.45
N LYS A 626 16.89 -10.07 -33.57
CA LYS A 626 18.16 -10.76 -33.28
C LYS A 626 18.61 -11.69 -34.40
N ASN A 627 17.70 -12.19 -35.21
CA ASN A 627 17.97 -13.14 -36.29
C ASN A 627 18.17 -12.48 -37.65
N MET A 628 17.91 -11.18 -37.79
CA MET A 628 18.22 -10.42 -39.02
C MET A 628 19.72 -10.22 -39.16
N ILE A 629 20.28 -10.57 -40.31
CA ILE A 629 21.72 -10.48 -40.66
C ILE A 629 21.93 -9.64 -41.93
#